data_e3bd57e637f3348fe0e7dbbb8bd22aa5
#
_entry.id   e3bd57e637f3348fe0e7dbbb8bd22aa5
#
_cell.length_a   1.000
_cell.length_b   1.000
_cell.length_c   1.000
_cell.angle_alpha   90.00
_cell.angle_beta   90.00
_cell.angle_gamma   90.00
#
_symmetry.space_group_name_H-M   'P 1'
#
loop_
_entity.id
_entity.type
_entity.pdbx_description
1 polymer ?
#
loop_
_entity_poly.entity_id
_entity_poly.type
_entity_poly.pdbx_seq_one_letter_code
_entity_poly.pdbx_strand_id
1 'polypeptide(L)'
;MKKLIIAGLCLSLSTLALAGVKESLVGKRLVLDLPDVECAGLSFSKNGKDAAMYAEIGQCQDPLPLRVRWLDDKTFILIEKVRTNEVSPPRSYLYQVKSYQKNGVELTDISTGWGDHKDTTISYYFE
;
A
#
# COMPACT_ATOMS: atom_id res chain seq x y z
N MET A 1 47.70 -21.77 4.31
CA MET A 1 47.26 -21.48 4.17
C MET A 1 46.07 -21.28 4.01
N LYS A 2 45.54 -20.97 4.06
CA LYS A 2 44.48 -20.92 3.92
C LYS A 2 43.77 -19.85 3.80
N LYS A 3 43.25 -19.49 3.42
CA LYS A 3 42.67 -18.58 3.16
C LYS A 3 41.46 -18.46 2.99
N LEU A 4 40.81 -18.07 3.07
CA LEU A 4 39.67 -18.07 3.02
C LEU A 4 38.96 -17.11 2.49
N ILE A 5 38.39 -17.01 2.11
CA ILE A 5 37.84 -16.18 1.47
C ILE A 5 36.54 -16.03 1.59
N ILE A 6 35.95 -15.39 1.81
CA ILE A 6 34.74 -15.32 2.05
C ILE A 6 34.17 -14.19 1.58
N ALA A 7 34.22 -13.75 0.76
CA ALA A 7 33.72 -12.63 0.30
C ALA A 7 32.55 -12.80 -0.39
N GLY A 8 31.78 -12.10 -0.70
CA GLY A 8 30.75 -12.23 -1.64
C GLY A 8 29.48 -12.68 -1.12
N LEU A 9 29.26 -12.53 0.08
CA LEU A 9 28.08 -12.88 0.51
C LEU A 9 27.18 -11.80 0.69
N CYS A 10 27.44 -10.59 0.62
CA CYS A 10 26.57 -9.50 0.93
C CYS A 10 25.72 -9.03 -0.16
N LEU A 11 25.96 -9.47 -1.38
CA LEU A 11 25.27 -8.86 -2.46
C LEU A 11 23.90 -9.28 -2.70
N SER A 12 23.49 -10.42 -2.25
CA SER A 12 22.16 -10.92 -2.59
C SER A 12 21.05 -10.32 -1.77
N LEU A 13 21.38 -9.57 -0.72
CA LEU A 13 20.33 -9.08 0.14
C LEU A 13 19.53 -7.96 -0.41
N SER A 14 20.09 -7.15 -1.26
CA SER A 14 19.38 -5.97 -1.75
C SER A 14 18.25 -6.29 -2.69
N THR A 15 18.33 -7.41 -3.40
CA THR A 15 17.27 -7.76 -4.33
C THR A 15 16.07 -8.38 -3.63
N LEU A 16 16.26 -8.97 -2.48
CA LEU A 16 15.15 -9.59 -1.79
C LEU A 16 14.17 -8.57 -1.23
N ALA A 17 14.62 -7.37 -0.94
CA ALA A 17 13.75 -6.36 -0.37
C ALA A 17 12.66 -5.92 -1.33
N LEU A 18 12.89 -5.99 -2.63
CA LEU A 18 11.88 -5.59 -3.60
C LEU A 18 10.92 -6.72 -3.93
N ALA A 19 11.38 -7.96 -3.81
CA ALA A 19 10.54 -9.08 -4.20
C ALA A 19 9.40 -9.34 -3.22
N GLY A 20 9.50 -8.88 -2.00
CA GLY A 20 8.51 -9.15 -0.99
C GLY A 20 7.57 -8.00 -0.67
N VAL A 21 7.47 -6.99 -1.51
CA VAL A 21 6.67 -5.81 -1.18
C VAL A 21 5.20 -6.18 -0.99
N LYS A 22 4.64 -6.95 -1.88
CA LYS A 22 3.26 -7.37 -1.77
C LYS A 22 3.02 -8.12 -0.45
N GLU A 23 3.84 -9.10 -0.15
CA GLU A 23 3.73 -9.87 1.08
C GLU A 23 4.02 -9.02 2.31
N SER A 24 4.90 -8.05 2.17
CA SER A 24 5.28 -7.18 3.28
C SER A 24 4.17 -6.23 3.69
N LEU A 25 3.25 -5.92 2.82
CA LEU A 25 2.12 -5.06 3.15
C LEU A 25 0.97 -5.80 3.84
N VAL A 26 0.93 -7.11 3.73
CA VAL A 26 -0.11 -7.91 4.36
C VAL A 26 -0.10 -7.69 5.87
N GLY A 27 -1.23 -7.35 6.43
CA GLY A 27 -1.37 -7.11 7.86
C GLY A 27 -0.86 -5.76 8.33
N LYS A 28 -0.42 -4.89 7.43
CA LYS A 28 0.12 -3.58 7.81
C LYS A 28 -0.95 -2.52 7.90
N ARG A 29 -0.77 -1.61 8.83
CA ARG A 29 -1.56 -0.40 8.98
C ARG A 29 -0.70 0.77 8.53
N LEU A 30 -1.13 1.48 7.52
CA LEU A 30 -0.43 2.61 6.94
C LEU A 30 -1.12 3.90 7.33
N VAL A 31 -0.38 4.83 7.89
CA VAL A 31 -0.91 6.13 8.27
C VAL A 31 -0.18 7.20 7.47
N LEU A 32 -0.93 8.16 6.94
CA LEU A 32 -0.36 9.27 6.19
C LEU A 32 0.70 9.99 7.03
N ASP A 33 1.87 10.16 6.45
CA ASP A 33 2.97 10.84 7.14
C ASP A 33 2.88 12.34 6.89
N LEU A 34 1.89 12.96 7.49
CA LEU A 34 1.63 14.40 7.37
C LEU A 34 1.33 14.96 8.76
N PRO A 35 1.62 16.25 8.97
CA PRO A 35 1.23 16.89 10.23
C PRO A 35 -0.27 16.83 10.43
N ASP A 36 -0.69 16.72 11.68
CA ASP A 36 -2.10 16.73 12.06
C ASP A 36 -2.92 15.55 11.56
N VAL A 37 -2.29 14.51 11.03
CA VAL A 37 -2.97 13.29 10.64
C VAL A 37 -2.77 12.25 11.74
N GLU A 38 -3.86 11.73 12.27
CA GLU A 38 -3.81 10.72 13.32
C GLU A 38 -4.15 9.34 12.80
N CYS A 39 -5.06 9.22 11.88
CA CYS A 39 -5.54 7.90 11.46
C CYS A 39 -5.68 7.71 9.95
N ALA A 40 -5.76 8.78 9.18
CA ALA A 40 -6.02 8.63 7.75
C ALA A 40 -4.97 7.75 7.09
N GLY A 41 -5.40 6.85 6.26
CA GLY A 41 -4.50 5.93 5.58
C GLY A 41 -5.19 4.65 5.15
N LEU A 42 -4.45 3.58 5.15
CA LEU A 42 -4.91 2.29 4.66
C LEU A 42 -4.56 1.19 5.66
N SER A 43 -5.28 0.09 5.61
CA SER A 43 -4.85 -1.13 6.29
C SER A 43 -5.03 -2.31 5.36
N PHE A 44 -4.16 -3.29 5.48
CA PHE A 44 -4.23 -4.52 4.71
C PHE A 44 -4.43 -5.67 5.69
N SER A 45 -5.45 -6.47 5.45
CA SER A 45 -5.76 -7.61 6.32
C SER A 45 -4.73 -8.71 6.16
N LYS A 46 -4.62 -9.53 7.19
CA LYS A 46 -3.68 -10.65 7.18
C LYS A 46 -4.02 -11.70 6.13
N ASN A 47 -5.27 -11.73 5.68
CA ASN A 47 -5.68 -12.70 4.65
C ASN A 47 -5.19 -12.34 3.25
N GLY A 48 -4.60 -11.15 3.06
CA GLY A 48 -4.09 -10.73 1.77
C GLY A 48 -5.16 -10.34 0.75
N LYS A 49 -6.42 -10.34 1.12
CA LYS A 49 -7.52 -10.07 0.19
C LYS A 49 -8.34 -8.84 0.54
N ASP A 50 -8.38 -8.48 1.79
CA ASP A 50 -9.19 -7.36 2.26
C ASP A 50 -8.32 -6.20 2.69
N ALA A 51 -8.88 -5.00 2.62
CA ALA A 51 -8.22 -3.78 3.01
C ALA A 51 -9.26 -2.81 3.56
N ALA A 52 -8.82 -1.70 4.09
CA ALA A 52 -9.72 -0.64 4.54
C ALA A 52 -9.04 0.70 4.32
N MET A 53 -9.86 1.72 4.09
CA MET A 53 -9.39 3.09 3.92
C MET A 53 -9.96 3.93 5.05
N TYR A 54 -9.10 4.70 5.70
CA TYR A 54 -9.47 5.54 6.83
C TYR A 54 -9.35 6.99 6.40
N ALA A 55 -10.40 7.76 6.66
CA ALA A 55 -10.36 9.20 6.50
C ALA A 55 -10.29 9.85 7.87
N GLU A 56 -9.61 10.99 7.95
CA GLU A 56 -9.38 11.63 9.24
C GLU A 56 -10.67 12.08 9.89
N ILE A 57 -11.63 12.51 9.11
CA ILE A 57 -12.90 12.99 9.64
C ILE A 57 -13.95 11.90 9.50
N GLY A 58 -14.38 11.37 10.64
CA GLY A 58 -15.51 10.44 10.70
C GLY A 58 -15.25 9.00 10.35
N GLN A 59 -14.08 8.66 9.85
CA GLN A 59 -13.80 7.29 9.43
C GLN A 59 -12.65 6.61 10.13
N CYS A 60 -12.15 7.18 11.22
CA CYS A 60 -11.13 6.49 12.01
C CYS A 60 -11.69 5.25 12.69
N GLN A 61 -12.95 5.30 13.06
CA GLN A 61 -13.61 4.17 13.72
C GLN A 61 -14.49 3.36 12.78
N ASP A 62 -14.79 3.89 11.61
CA ASP A 62 -15.66 3.23 10.65
C ASP A 62 -15.02 3.36 9.26
N PRO A 63 -13.94 2.64 9.03
CA PRO A 63 -13.23 2.74 7.77
C PRO A 63 -14.02 2.12 6.61
N LEU A 64 -13.72 2.59 5.41
CA LEU A 64 -14.33 2.08 4.20
C LEU A 64 -13.78 0.69 3.91
N PRO A 65 -14.62 -0.35 3.88
CA PRO A 65 -14.14 -1.69 3.59
C PRO A 65 -13.87 -1.88 2.10
N LEU A 66 -12.72 -2.47 1.80
CA LEU A 66 -12.26 -2.65 0.44
C LEU A 66 -11.71 -4.07 0.27
N ARG A 67 -11.61 -4.50 -0.97
CA ARG A 67 -10.82 -5.68 -1.30
C ARG A 67 -9.62 -5.23 -2.11
N VAL A 68 -8.53 -5.95 -1.99
CA VAL A 68 -7.32 -5.61 -2.71
C VAL A 68 -7.04 -6.65 -3.79
N ARG A 69 -6.64 -6.17 -4.94
CA ARG A 69 -6.22 -7.03 -6.04
C ARG A 69 -4.86 -6.53 -6.53
N TRP A 70 -3.87 -7.38 -6.47
CA TRP A 70 -2.53 -7.06 -6.96
C TRP A 70 -2.46 -7.35 -8.45
N LEU A 71 -2.03 -6.36 -9.22
CA LEU A 71 -1.87 -6.49 -10.66
C LEU A 71 -0.47 -6.99 -11.00
N ASP A 72 0.51 -6.59 -10.19
CA ASP A 72 1.87 -7.10 -10.26
C ASP A 72 2.50 -6.90 -8.87
N ASP A 73 3.80 -7.05 -8.75
CA ASP A 73 4.48 -6.99 -7.45
C ASP A 73 4.46 -5.61 -6.81
N LYS A 74 4.14 -4.58 -7.56
CA LYS A 74 4.17 -3.20 -7.06
C LYS A 74 2.88 -2.45 -7.25
N THR A 75 1.94 -2.99 -8.01
CA THR A 75 0.72 -2.28 -8.38
C THR A 75 -0.50 -3.01 -7.86
N PHE A 76 -1.36 -2.31 -7.17
CA PHE A 76 -2.59 -2.90 -6.66
C PHE A 76 -3.77 -1.95 -6.83
N ILE A 77 -4.95 -2.53 -6.84
CA ILE A 77 -6.19 -1.77 -6.92
C ILE A 77 -7.03 -2.13 -5.69
N LEU A 78 -7.58 -1.11 -5.06
CA LEU A 78 -8.52 -1.27 -3.96
C LEU A 78 -9.92 -1.05 -4.51
N ILE A 79 -10.83 -1.93 -4.20
CA ILE A 79 -12.18 -1.91 -4.77
C ILE A 79 -13.19 -1.94 -3.62
N GLU A 80 -14.18 -1.07 -3.66
CA GLU A 80 -15.22 -1.04 -2.64
C GLU A 80 -15.94 -2.38 -2.56
N LYS A 81 -16.17 -2.83 -1.33
CA LYS A 81 -16.90 -4.09 -1.11
C LYS A 81 -18.38 -3.86 -0.92
N VAL A 82 -18.75 -2.73 -0.35
CA VAL A 82 -20.14 -2.46 -0.06
C VAL A 82 -20.80 -1.77 -1.24
N ARG A 83 -21.87 -2.37 -1.72
CA ARG A 83 -22.60 -1.83 -2.84
C ARG A 83 -23.50 -0.70 -2.36
N THR A 84 -23.33 0.47 -2.91
CA THR A 84 -24.12 1.63 -2.52
C THR A 84 -25.44 1.68 -3.27
N ASN A 85 -25.50 1.15 -4.50
CA ASN A 85 -26.74 0.98 -5.24
C ASN A 85 -26.54 -0.10 -6.28
N GLU A 86 -27.61 -0.46 -6.98
CA GLU A 86 -27.53 -1.58 -7.91
C GLU A 86 -27.01 -1.23 -9.28
N VAL A 87 -26.88 0.04 -9.57
CA VAL A 87 -26.56 0.49 -10.91
C VAL A 87 -25.12 0.93 -11.06
N SER A 88 -24.57 1.57 -10.03
CA SER A 88 -23.22 2.11 -10.10
C SER A 88 -22.16 1.05 -9.87
N PRO A 89 -21.10 1.06 -10.64
CA PRO A 89 -19.98 0.17 -10.36
C PRO A 89 -19.29 0.58 -9.07
N PRO A 90 -18.53 -0.30 -8.45
CA PRO A 90 -17.79 0.04 -7.26
C PRO A 90 -16.72 1.07 -7.57
N ARG A 91 -16.42 1.93 -6.61
CA ARG A 91 -15.27 2.81 -6.73
C ARG A 91 -14.01 1.98 -6.58
N SER A 92 -12.99 2.39 -7.27
CA SER A 92 -11.70 1.74 -7.19
C SER A 92 -10.59 2.76 -7.12
N TYR A 93 -9.48 2.35 -6.50
CA TYR A 93 -8.35 3.23 -6.27
C TYR A 93 -7.09 2.48 -6.67
N LEU A 94 -6.34 3.04 -7.59
CA LEU A 94 -5.18 2.38 -8.17
C LEU A 94 -3.91 2.96 -7.58
N TYR A 95 -3.05 2.11 -7.06
CA TYR A 95 -1.82 2.52 -6.40
C TYR A 95 -0.62 1.74 -6.94
N GLN A 96 0.51 2.41 -6.96
CA GLN A 96 1.76 1.76 -7.25
C GLN A 96 2.74 2.03 -6.11
N VAL A 97 3.43 1.01 -5.64
CA VAL A 97 4.44 1.17 -4.61
C VAL A 97 5.67 1.80 -5.23
N LYS A 98 6.01 3.00 -4.80
CA LYS A 98 7.18 3.69 -5.29
C LYS A 98 8.43 3.30 -4.51
N SER A 99 8.33 3.20 -3.21
CA SER A 99 9.44 2.75 -2.38
C SER A 99 8.91 2.08 -1.12
N TYR A 100 9.66 1.14 -0.59
CA TYR A 100 9.32 0.43 0.63
C TYR A 100 10.51 0.48 1.57
N GLN A 101 10.26 0.88 2.80
CA GLN A 101 11.29 0.99 3.81
C GLN A 101 10.85 0.28 5.08
N LYS A 102 11.74 0.14 6.03
CA LYS A 102 11.43 -0.54 7.27
C LYS A 102 10.25 0.08 8.01
N ASN A 103 10.18 1.39 8.02
CA ASN A 103 9.19 2.12 8.81
C ASN A 103 8.03 2.67 8.00
N GLY A 104 8.01 2.46 6.71
CA GLY A 104 6.95 3.03 5.90
C GLY A 104 7.06 2.71 4.42
N VAL A 105 6.16 3.31 3.65
CA VAL A 105 6.08 3.07 2.23
C VAL A 105 5.63 4.35 1.54
N GLU A 106 6.11 4.58 0.33
CA GLU A 106 5.57 5.62 -0.53
C GLU A 106 4.68 4.97 -1.57
N LEU A 107 3.47 5.45 -1.69
CA LEU A 107 2.53 4.97 -2.70
C LEU A 107 2.21 6.09 -3.67
N THR A 108 2.17 5.76 -4.94
CA THR A 108 1.67 6.67 -5.96
C THR A 108 0.21 6.36 -6.21
N ASP A 109 -0.65 7.33 -5.94
CA ASP A 109 -2.06 7.25 -6.26
C ASP A 109 -2.18 7.60 -7.73
N ILE A 110 -2.53 6.63 -8.55
CA ILE A 110 -2.62 6.81 -9.98
C ILE A 110 -4.01 7.34 -10.32
N SER A 111 -4.04 8.49 -10.94
CA SER A 111 -5.30 9.14 -11.25
C SER A 111 -6.10 8.32 -12.25
N THR A 112 -7.33 8.00 -11.88
CA THR A 112 -8.24 7.24 -12.74
C THR A 112 -9.53 8.01 -13.01
N GLY A 113 -9.58 9.28 -12.60
CA GLY A 113 -10.78 10.09 -12.75
C GLY A 113 -10.84 10.81 -14.08
N TRP A 114 -11.77 11.75 -14.14
CA TRP A 114 -11.97 12.56 -15.34
C TRP A 114 -10.87 13.63 -15.45
N GLY A 115 -10.48 13.93 -16.67
CA GLY A 115 -9.54 15.03 -16.91
C GLY A 115 -8.08 14.63 -16.77
N ASP A 116 -7.21 15.62 -16.81
CA ASP A 116 -5.76 15.40 -16.80
C ASP A 116 -5.17 15.61 -15.42
N HIS A 117 -5.67 14.89 -14.45
CA HIS A 117 -5.11 14.97 -13.11
C HIS A 117 -3.82 14.15 -13.05
N LYS A 118 -2.83 14.71 -12.36
CA LYS A 118 -1.55 14.04 -12.23
C LYS A 118 -1.60 13.01 -11.11
N ASP A 119 -0.77 12.00 -11.25
CA ASP A 119 -0.57 11.03 -10.18
C ASP A 119 0.09 11.73 -8.98
N THR A 120 -0.21 11.28 -7.80
CA THR A 120 0.30 11.86 -6.56
C THR A 120 1.00 10.80 -5.72
N THR A 121 2.22 11.09 -5.28
CA THR A 121 2.95 10.19 -4.40
C THR A 121 2.84 10.68 -2.96
N ILE A 122 2.48 9.78 -2.09
CA ILE A 122 2.24 10.08 -0.69
C ILE A 122 3.03 9.09 0.17
N SER A 123 3.62 9.60 1.25
CA SER A 123 4.36 8.79 2.19
C SER A 123 3.45 8.35 3.33
N TYR A 124 3.60 7.11 3.73
CA TYR A 124 2.89 6.52 4.86
C TYR A 124 3.91 5.91 5.81
N TYR A 125 3.64 5.95 7.11
CA TYR A 125 4.43 5.18 8.06
C TYR A 125 3.60 4.00 8.56
N PHE A 126 4.27 2.94 8.98
CA PHE A 126 3.60 1.77 9.55
C PHE A 126 3.32 2.00 11.02
N GLU A 127 2.06 1.82 11.39
CA GLU A 127 1.65 1.95 12.78
C GLU A 127 1.88 0.65 13.54
#